data_392379ec1a6f5b99ab56f5b744c910d4
#
_entry.id   392379ec1a6f5b99ab56f5b744c910d4
#
_cell.length_a   1.000
_cell.length_b   1.000
_cell.length_c   1.000
_cell.angle_alpha   90.00
_cell.angle_beta   90.00
_cell.angle_gamma   90.00
#
_symmetry.space_group_name_H-M   'P 1'
#
loop_
_entity.id
_entity.type
_entity.pdbx_description
1 polymer ?
#
loop_
_entity_poly.entity_id
_entity_poly.type
_entity_poly.pdbx_seq_one_letter_code
_entity_poly.pdbx_strand_id
1 'polypeptide(L)'
;YRNKREDDYGPQTFESRTRFVCEIVRGIKAECGEDFPVQVLINGVEENDKAIGDNAFFTTVEENKEMCKLIEAAGADSLHIRIGPCGQHVAEFAGDLYFCGTGIEGTTGYGTQFDFTRHWQGMLKADQSGLGIMVPVAAEIKKAVSIPVGAVTYMDPARDPEFFESLIASGELDFILMNRPLSVDYDYLHKLEEGRIDEIRPCTRCMHCHWDAADDGNLTFSCRTNAAHPFRFVTGQLTGSYDPEPAATAKNVVVVGAGPAGLEAARVAAERGHSVTLYEKKGSVGGLLEFANNVKGPHENLSVLRSYFER
;
A
#
# COMPACT_ATOMS: atom_id res chain seq x y z
N TYR A 1 20.40 -0.35 15.38
CA TYR A 1 20.09 0.91 16.08
C TYR A 1 19.16 0.70 17.28
N ARG A 2 18.04 -0.02 17.13
CA ARG A 2 17.05 -0.26 18.21
C ARG A 2 17.42 -1.45 19.10
N ASN A 3 18.04 -2.47 18.53
CA ASN A 3 18.47 -3.64 19.28
C ASN A 3 19.73 -3.30 20.09
N LYS A 4 19.61 -3.33 21.42
CA LYS A 4 20.67 -3.03 22.39
C LYS A 4 21.12 -4.27 23.17
N ARG A 5 20.72 -5.47 22.72
CA ARG A 5 21.06 -6.72 23.39
C ARG A 5 22.54 -7.05 23.20
N GLU A 6 23.13 -7.65 24.22
CA GLU A 6 24.54 -8.10 24.21
C GLU A 6 24.64 -9.64 24.22
N ASP A 7 23.48 -10.32 24.18
CA ASP A 7 23.39 -11.78 24.14
C ASP A 7 23.32 -12.30 22.68
N ASP A 8 23.03 -13.58 22.55
CA ASP A 8 22.94 -14.30 21.28
C ASP A 8 21.89 -13.76 20.30
N TYR A 9 21.05 -12.82 20.71
CA TYR A 9 20.05 -12.12 19.90
C TYR A 9 20.42 -10.67 19.64
N GLY A 10 21.65 -10.29 19.90
CA GLY A 10 22.14 -8.93 19.72
C GLY A 10 22.42 -8.56 18.25
N PRO A 11 22.86 -7.34 18.01
CA PRO A 11 23.09 -6.83 16.65
C PRO A 11 24.48 -7.13 16.10
N GLN A 12 25.31 -7.94 16.76
CA GLN A 12 26.75 -8.08 16.50
C GLN A 12 27.05 -8.80 15.19
N THR A 13 26.28 -9.85 14.86
CA THR A 13 26.45 -10.64 13.63
C THR A 13 25.13 -10.80 12.91
N PHE A 14 25.15 -11.25 11.65
CA PHE A 14 23.92 -11.55 10.92
C PHE A 14 23.18 -12.73 11.56
N GLU A 15 23.88 -13.72 12.05
CA GLU A 15 23.31 -14.88 12.74
C GLU A 15 22.59 -14.45 14.01
N SER A 16 23.17 -13.59 14.84
CA SER A 16 22.53 -13.13 16.06
C SER A 16 21.34 -12.22 15.77
N ARG A 17 21.44 -11.38 14.73
CA ARG A 17 20.35 -10.48 14.28
C ARG A 17 19.14 -11.26 13.74
N THR A 18 19.36 -12.38 13.09
CA THR A 18 18.31 -13.22 12.50
C THR A 18 17.90 -14.40 13.37
N ARG A 19 18.64 -14.68 14.46
CA ARG A 19 18.44 -15.88 15.29
C ARG A 19 16.99 -16.06 15.70
N PHE A 20 16.35 -15.02 16.19
CA PHE A 20 14.98 -15.10 16.68
C PHE A 20 14.00 -15.52 15.58
N VAL A 21 14.05 -14.90 14.41
CA VAL A 21 13.18 -15.27 13.29
C VAL A 21 13.50 -16.66 12.76
N CYS A 22 14.78 -17.02 12.68
CA CYS A 22 15.19 -18.35 12.22
C CYS A 22 14.73 -19.46 13.19
N GLU A 23 14.76 -19.22 14.49
CA GLU A 23 14.26 -20.17 15.50
C GLU A 23 12.73 -20.33 15.37
N ILE A 24 11.99 -19.24 15.14
CA ILE A 24 10.53 -19.30 14.88
C ILE A 24 10.23 -20.13 13.63
N VAL A 25 10.92 -19.88 12.53
CA VAL A 25 10.73 -20.61 11.27
C VAL A 25 10.96 -22.10 11.49
N ARG A 26 12.10 -22.47 12.09
CA ARG A 26 12.40 -23.87 12.40
C ARG A 26 11.38 -24.50 13.35
N GLY A 27 10.93 -23.75 14.35
CA GLY A 27 9.89 -24.22 15.29
C GLY A 27 8.57 -24.51 14.58
N ILE A 28 8.13 -23.63 13.67
CA ILE A 28 6.92 -23.85 12.87
C ILE A 28 7.07 -25.09 12.00
N LYS A 29 8.21 -25.25 11.30
CA LYS A 29 8.47 -26.43 10.48
C LYS A 29 8.51 -27.71 11.30
N ALA A 30 9.11 -27.67 12.46
CA ALA A 30 9.17 -28.84 13.36
C ALA A 30 7.79 -29.28 13.88
N GLU A 31 6.92 -28.32 14.19
CA GLU A 31 5.59 -28.61 14.76
C GLU A 31 4.52 -28.88 13.69
N CYS A 32 4.58 -28.17 12.57
CA CYS A 32 3.55 -28.23 11.53
C CYS A 32 3.94 -29.10 10.32
N GLY A 33 5.21 -29.50 10.22
CA GLY A 33 5.77 -30.25 9.10
C GLY A 33 6.51 -29.36 8.09
N GLU A 34 7.44 -29.99 7.36
CA GLU A 34 8.31 -29.29 6.40
C GLU A 34 7.51 -28.62 5.25
N ASP A 35 6.38 -29.20 4.88
CA ASP A 35 5.52 -28.69 3.80
C ASP A 35 4.61 -27.53 4.24
N PHE A 36 4.58 -27.18 5.53
CA PHE A 36 3.78 -26.06 6.01
C PHE A 36 4.38 -24.73 5.54
N PRO A 37 3.66 -23.91 4.75
CA PRO A 37 4.24 -22.72 4.14
C PRO A 37 4.53 -21.63 5.17
N VAL A 38 5.75 -21.12 5.16
CA VAL A 38 6.21 -20.03 6.04
C VAL A 38 6.72 -18.88 5.21
N GLN A 39 5.97 -17.80 5.16
CA GLN A 39 6.41 -16.54 4.57
C GLN A 39 6.96 -15.62 5.64
N VAL A 40 8.15 -15.06 5.40
CA VAL A 40 8.78 -14.11 6.33
C VAL A 40 8.73 -12.70 5.77
N LEU A 41 8.10 -11.80 6.53
CA LEU A 41 8.12 -10.37 6.24
C LEU A 41 9.39 -9.76 6.85
N ILE A 42 10.16 -9.09 6.00
CA ILE A 42 11.41 -8.44 6.40
C ILE A 42 11.53 -7.03 5.80
N ASN A 43 12.16 -6.13 6.52
CA ASN A 43 12.57 -4.86 5.95
C ASN A 43 13.68 -5.11 4.92
N GLY A 44 13.46 -4.78 3.66
CA GLY A 44 14.47 -4.92 2.62
C GLY A 44 15.61 -3.92 2.79
N VAL A 45 15.28 -2.75 3.30
CA VAL A 45 16.21 -1.69 3.67
C VAL A 45 15.62 -0.90 4.83
N GLU A 46 16.47 -0.37 5.69
CA GLU A 46 16.08 0.52 6.78
C GLU A 46 16.78 1.85 6.59
N GLU A 47 16.00 2.90 6.43
CA GLU A 47 16.50 4.27 6.33
C GLU A 47 15.56 5.21 7.06
N ASN A 48 16.05 6.39 7.41
CA ASN A 48 15.26 7.43 8.01
C ASN A 48 15.68 8.82 7.50
N ASP A 49 14.94 9.84 7.86
CA ASP A 49 15.41 11.20 7.68
C ASP A 49 16.42 11.62 8.77
N LYS A 50 17.07 12.77 8.57
CA LYS A 50 18.05 13.29 9.49
C LYS A 50 17.48 13.68 10.85
N ALA A 51 16.16 13.88 10.94
CA ALA A 51 15.49 14.25 12.18
C ALA A 51 15.38 13.07 13.15
N ILE A 52 15.37 11.84 12.62
CA ILE A 52 15.20 10.62 13.43
C ILE A 52 16.54 10.01 13.84
N GLY A 53 17.61 10.28 13.09
CA GLY A 53 18.94 9.75 13.41
C GLY A 53 19.81 9.52 12.19
N ASP A 54 20.98 8.91 12.41
CA ASP A 54 21.95 8.61 11.37
C ASP A 54 21.63 7.26 10.72
N ASN A 55 21.52 7.22 9.39
CA ASN A 55 21.31 5.99 8.61
C ASN A 55 22.46 4.96 8.76
N ALA A 56 23.62 5.37 9.27
CA ALA A 56 24.69 4.43 9.58
C ALA A 56 24.30 3.32 10.57
N PHE A 57 23.22 3.53 11.33
CA PHE A 57 22.70 2.56 12.29
C PHE A 57 21.54 1.70 11.77
N PHE A 58 21.20 1.82 10.51
CA PHE A 58 20.11 1.09 9.90
C PHE A 58 20.63 0.04 8.91
N THR A 59 19.84 -1.01 8.73
CA THR A 59 20.22 -2.15 7.90
C THR A 59 20.19 -1.78 6.43
N THR A 60 21.27 -2.06 5.71
CA THR A 60 21.40 -1.85 4.28
C THR A 60 20.82 -3.02 3.48
N VAL A 61 20.65 -2.82 2.17
CA VAL A 61 20.21 -3.90 1.26
C VAL A 61 21.22 -5.05 1.25
N GLU A 62 22.51 -4.75 1.24
CA GLU A 62 23.56 -5.78 1.25
C GLU A 62 23.57 -6.60 2.54
N GLU A 63 23.40 -5.96 3.68
CA GLU A 63 23.25 -6.68 4.97
C GLU A 63 21.99 -7.55 4.97
N ASN A 64 20.88 -7.06 4.40
CA ASN A 64 19.66 -7.83 4.31
C ASN A 64 19.78 -9.03 3.38
N LYS A 65 20.54 -8.96 2.30
CA LYS A 65 20.83 -10.12 1.45
C LYS A 65 21.42 -11.26 2.28
N GLU A 66 22.41 -10.97 3.13
CA GLU A 66 23.01 -11.99 3.99
C GLU A 66 22.03 -12.54 5.03
N MET A 67 21.23 -11.68 5.64
CA MET A 67 20.19 -12.11 6.57
C MET A 67 19.09 -12.94 5.89
N CYS A 68 18.70 -12.60 4.68
CA CYS A 68 17.71 -13.37 3.91
C CYS A 68 18.20 -14.79 3.58
N LYS A 69 19.49 -14.97 3.27
CA LYS A 69 20.09 -16.32 3.09
C LYS A 69 19.98 -17.18 4.36
N LEU A 70 20.18 -16.58 5.53
CA LEU A 70 20.04 -17.28 6.81
C LEU A 70 18.58 -17.65 7.09
N ILE A 71 17.65 -16.78 6.74
CA ILE A 71 16.21 -17.03 6.89
C ILE A 71 15.74 -18.14 5.93
N GLU A 72 16.20 -18.13 4.69
CA GLU A 72 15.98 -19.21 3.71
C GLU A 72 16.55 -20.54 4.24
N ALA A 73 17.80 -20.55 4.72
CA ALA A 73 18.43 -21.74 5.30
C ALA A 73 17.74 -22.24 6.58
N ALA A 74 16.93 -21.41 7.22
CA ALA A 74 16.11 -21.81 8.36
C ALA A 74 14.80 -22.51 7.95
N GLY A 75 14.46 -22.52 6.64
CA GLY A 75 13.27 -23.18 6.10
C GLY A 75 12.12 -22.24 5.71
N ALA A 76 12.38 -20.94 5.56
CA ALA A 76 11.37 -20.04 5.01
C ALA A 76 11.08 -20.39 3.54
N ASP A 77 9.81 -20.37 3.15
CA ASP A 77 9.35 -20.71 1.79
C ASP A 77 9.23 -19.49 0.88
N SER A 78 9.10 -18.31 1.44
CA SER A 78 9.06 -17.06 0.67
C SER A 78 9.39 -15.84 1.53
N LEU A 79 9.79 -14.76 0.87
CA LEU A 79 10.07 -13.47 1.50
C LEU A 79 9.09 -12.41 1.06
N HIS A 80 8.63 -11.63 2.02
CA HIS A 80 7.80 -10.45 1.83
C HIS A 80 8.63 -9.20 2.16
N ILE A 81 9.01 -8.45 1.15
CA ILE A 81 9.90 -7.31 1.30
C ILE A 81 9.11 -6.03 1.49
N ARG A 82 9.42 -5.31 2.56
CA ARG A 82 8.89 -3.99 2.87
C ARG A 82 10.03 -3.01 3.20
N ILE A 83 9.67 -1.76 3.44
CA ILE A 83 10.60 -0.76 3.94
C ILE A 83 10.50 -0.62 5.46
N GLY A 84 11.61 -0.30 6.12
CA GLY A 84 11.66 -0.02 7.55
C GLY A 84 12.56 1.17 7.90
N PRO A 85 12.54 1.57 9.16
CA PRO A 85 11.66 1.11 10.24
C PRO A 85 10.23 1.64 10.11
N CYS A 86 9.25 0.81 10.47
CA CYS A 86 7.83 1.14 10.43
C CYS A 86 7.55 2.44 11.20
N GLY A 87 6.78 3.32 10.57
CA GLY A 87 6.36 4.58 11.18
C GLY A 87 7.42 5.67 11.20
N GLN A 88 8.59 5.45 10.62
CA GLN A 88 9.68 6.42 10.62
C GLN A 88 10.19 6.76 9.23
N HIS A 89 9.90 5.94 8.23
CA HIS A 89 10.28 6.23 6.85
C HIS A 89 9.07 6.75 6.08
N VAL A 90 9.25 7.88 5.42
CA VAL A 90 8.15 8.52 4.68
C VAL A 90 7.59 7.65 3.57
N ALA A 91 8.40 6.83 2.93
CA ALA A 91 7.95 5.91 1.89
C ALA A 91 6.88 4.93 2.37
N GLU A 92 6.83 4.60 3.64
CA GLU A 92 5.84 3.69 4.20
C GLU A 92 4.46 4.33 4.29
N PHE A 93 4.42 5.61 4.67
CA PHE A 93 3.17 6.35 4.88
C PHE A 93 2.88 7.32 3.77
N ALA A 94 3.90 7.76 3.08
CA ALA A 94 3.73 8.73 2.05
C ALA A 94 2.95 8.11 0.90
N GLY A 95 1.82 8.63 0.75
CA GLY A 95 1.25 8.75 -0.55
C GLY A 95 2.15 9.60 -1.42
N ASP A 96 1.72 9.83 -2.62
CA ASP A 96 2.36 10.71 -3.58
C ASP A 96 2.71 12.10 -3.01
N LEU A 97 2.10 12.47 -1.86
CA LEU A 97 2.40 13.69 -1.11
C LEU A 97 3.88 13.89 -0.78
N TYR A 98 4.61 12.80 -0.59
CA TYR A 98 6.01 12.88 -0.24
C TYR A 98 6.92 12.69 -1.43
N PHE A 99 6.53 11.81 -2.35
CA PHE A 99 7.36 11.46 -3.49
C PHE A 99 7.15 12.38 -4.66
N CYS A 100 5.93 12.85 -4.82
CA CYS A 100 5.68 13.88 -5.78
C CYS A 100 6.21 15.20 -5.30
N GLY A 101 7.23 15.19 -4.60
CA GLY A 101 7.94 16.30 -4.01
C GLY A 101 7.95 17.58 -4.78
N THR A 102 7.12 17.62 -5.77
CA THR A 102 6.60 18.87 -6.21
C THR A 102 7.69 19.88 -6.52
N GLY A 103 8.87 19.40 -6.87
CA GLY A 103 10.03 20.22 -7.10
C GLY A 103 10.64 20.83 -5.82
N ILE A 104 10.25 20.36 -4.65
CA ILE A 104 10.90 20.73 -3.39
C ILE A 104 11.76 19.56 -2.95
N GLU A 105 12.90 19.44 -3.61
CA GLU A 105 13.90 18.45 -3.26
C GLU A 105 14.24 18.56 -1.76
N GLY A 106 14.19 17.43 -1.08
CA GLY A 106 14.58 17.35 0.30
C GLY A 106 13.56 17.79 1.34
N THR A 107 12.32 18.11 0.99
CA THR A 107 11.29 18.45 1.98
C THR A 107 10.15 17.46 1.99
N THR A 108 9.70 17.11 3.21
CA THR A 108 8.46 16.36 3.43
C THR A 108 7.32 17.30 3.78
N GLY A 109 6.10 16.82 3.69
CA GLY A 109 4.92 17.57 4.15
C GLY A 109 4.95 17.93 5.64
N TYR A 110 5.87 17.35 6.42
CA TYR A 110 6.09 17.66 7.85
C TYR A 110 7.24 18.63 8.08
N GLY A 111 7.80 19.22 7.04
CA GLY A 111 8.89 20.20 7.16
C GLY A 111 10.27 19.61 7.44
N THR A 112 10.40 18.29 7.44
CA THR A 112 11.71 17.63 7.54
C THR A 112 12.42 17.66 6.19
N GLN A 113 13.73 17.87 6.21
CA GLN A 113 14.54 17.78 5.00
C GLN A 113 14.91 16.34 4.72
N PHE A 114 14.64 15.92 3.50
CA PHE A 114 14.97 14.61 2.98
C PHE A 114 16.12 14.69 1.99
N ASP A 115 17.08 13.81 2.14
CA ASP A 115 18.14 13.62 1.16
C ASP A 115 17.79 12.38 0.33
N PHE A 116 17.12 12.58 -0.78
CA PHE A 116 16.71 11.50 -1.67
C PHE A 116 17.88 10.72 -2.28
N THR A 117 19.07 11.32 -2.34
CA THR A 117 20.26 10.62 -2.82
C THR A 117 20.73 9.53 -1.85
N ARG A 118 20.36 9.64 -0.59
CA ARG A 118 20.63 8.66 0.46
C ARG A 118 19.58 7.58 0.55
N HIS A 119 18.38 7.85 0.05
CA HIS A 119 17.27 6.90 0.17
C HIS A 119 17.56 5.63 -0.60
N TRP A 120 17.40 4.51 0.12
CA TRP A 120 17.59 3.19 -0.43
C TRP A 120 18.89 3.05 -1.22
N GLN A 121 19.93 3.68 -0.72
CA GLN A 121 21.25 3.66 -1.35
C GLN A 121 21.22 4.14 -2.82
N GLY A 122 20.39 5.14 -3.13
CA GLY A 122 20.21 5.65 -4.48
C GLY A 122 19.30 4.81 -5.38
N MET A 123 18.62 3.81 -4.83
CA MET A 123 17.73 2.95 -5.61
C MET A 123 16.34 3.57 -5.83
N LEU A 124 15.98 4.62 -5.10
CA LEU A 124 14.72 5.31 -5.29
C LEU A 124 14.68 5.96 -6.67
N LYS A 125 13.73 5.53 -7.50
CA LYS A 125 13.52 6.12 -8.82
C LYS A 125 12.77 7.45 -8.70
N ALA A 126 13.23 8.43 -9.44
CA ALA A 126 12.71 9.79 -9.40
C ALA A 126 11.44 10.01 -10.26
N ASP A 127 10.83 8.98 -10.82
CA ASP A 127 9.55 9.11 -11.53
C ASP A 127 8.40 9.54 -10.62
N GLN A 128 8.60 9.34 -9.33
CA GLN A 128 7.81 9.87 -8.24
C GLN A 128 6.33 9.42 -8.20
N SER A 129 5.95 8.49 -9.05
CA SER A 129 4.62 7.89 -8.97
C SER A 129 4.44 7.11 -7.66
N GLY A 130 5.53 6.63 -7.10
CA GLY A 130 5.57 5.77 -5.94
C GLY A 130 5.06 4.35 -6.21
N LEU A 131 4.59 4.08 -7.41
CA LEU A 131 4.10 2.77 -7.80
C LEU A 131 5.26 1.77 -7.85
N GLY A 132 5.12 0.64 -7.15
CA GLY A 132 6.17 -0.36 -7.10
C GLY A 132 7.49 0.11 -6.47
N ILE A 133 7.44 1.09 -5.58
CA ILE A 133 8.63 1.77 -5.03
C ILE A 133 9.64 0.81 -4.37
N MET A 134 9.19 -0.34 -3.85
CA MET A 134 10.05 -1.35 -3.24
C MET A 134 10.61 -2.37 -4.23
N VAL A 135 10.20 -2.34 -5.49
CA VAL A 135 10.65 -3.30 -6.51
C VAL A 135 12.16 -3.36 -6.63
N PRO A 136 12.90 -2.24 -6.76
CA PRO A 136 14.35 -2.31 -6.90
C PRO A 136 15.04 -3.01 -5.73
N VAL A 137 14.56 -2.77 -4.50
CA VAL A 137 15.11 -3.38 -3.28
C VAL A 137 14.79 -4.88 -3.25
N ALA A 138 13.55 -5.25 -3.53
CA ALA A 138 13.13 -6.65 -3.54
C ALA A 138 13.84 -7.45 -4.64
N ALA A 139 14.01 -6.88 -5.82
CA ALA A 139 14.75 -7.47 -6.93
C ALA A 139 16.23 -7.73 -6.58
N GLU A 140 16.87 -6.84 -5.83
CA GLU A 140 18.23 -7.08 -5.34
C GLU A 140 18.30 -8.21 -4.31
N ILE A 141 17.32 -8.30 -3.41
CA ILE A 141 17.25 -9.40 -2.44
C ILE A 141 16.97 -10.72 -3.17
N LYS A 142 16.09 -10.71 -4.17
CA LYS A 142 15.79 -11.91 -4.97
C LYS A 142 17.03 -12.53 -5.62
N LYS A 143 17.99 -11.72 -6.04
CA LYS A 143 19.27 -12.24 -6.61
C LYS A 143 20.11 -13.02 -5.60
N ALA A 144 19.84 -12.85 -4.30
CA ALA A 144 20.63 -13.47 -3.24
C ALA A 144 20.02 -14.76 -2.67
N VAL A 145 18.74 -15.05 -2.97
CA VAL A 145 17.99 -16.21 -2.46
C VAL A 145 17.37 -17.00 -3.61
N SER A 146 16.98 -18.26 -3.34
CA SER A 146 16.32 -19.13 -4.31
C SER A 146 14.81 -19.24 -4.10
N ILE A 147 14.33 -18.89 -2.91
CA ILE A 147 12.90 -18.88 -2.59
C ILE A 147 12.18 -17.69 -3.22
N PRO A 148 10.87 -17.79 -3.47
CA PRO A 148 10.05 -16.69 -4.00
C PRO A 148 10.14 -15.40 -3.18
N VAL A 149 10.25 -14.28 -3.87
CA VAL A 149 10.32 -12.95 -3.27
C VAL A 149 9.23 -12.05 -3.83
N GLY A 150 8.47 -11.45 -2.94
CA GLY A 150 7.48 -10.44 -3.28
C GLY A 150 7.70 -9.13 -2.54
N ALA A 151 7.11 -8.07 -3.05
CA ALA A 151 7.21 -6.74 -2.46
C ALA A 151 5.83 -6.16 -2.14
N VAL A 152 5.79 -5.35 -1.09
CA VAL A 152 4.66 -4.49 -0.72
C VAL A 152 5.09 -3.02 -0.84
N THR A 153 4.22 -2.14 -0.58
CA THR A 153 4.33 -0.69 -0.67
C THR A 153 3.96 -0.16 -2.04
N TYR A 154 2.72 0.25 -2.11
CA TYR A 154 2.06 0.76 -3.30
C TYR A 154 2.17 -0.17 -4.52
N MET A 155 1.69 -1.37 -4.34
CA MET A 155 1.38 -2.29 -5.43
C MET A 155 -0.09 -2.12 -5.79
N ASP A 156 -0.37 -1.67 -7.01
CA ASP A 156 -1.73 -1.42 -7.51
C ASP A 156 -1.80 -1.73 -9.02
N PRO A 157 -1.96 -3.02 -9.39
CA PRO A 157 -2.00 -3.45 -10.79
C PRO A 157 -3.07 -2.77 -11.65
N ALA A 158 -4.17 -2.31 -11.08
CA ALA A 158 -5.18 -1.58 -11.82
C ALA A 158 -4.68 -0.21 -12.34
N ARG A 159 -3.59 0.31 -11.77
CA ARG A 159 -2.98 1.57 -12.19
C ARG A 159 -2.07 1.42 -13.40
N ASP A 160 -1.34 0.34 -13.44
CA ASP A 160 -0.42 0.01 -14.52
C ASP A 160 -0.26 -1.52 -14.63
N PRO A 161 -1.22 -2.20 -15.29
CA PRO A 161 -1.17 -3.65 -15.43
C PRO A 161 0.08 -4.13 -16.17
N GLU A 162 0.52 -3.40 -17.18
CA GLU A 162 1.68 -3.76 -18.01
C GLU A 162 2.97 -3.71 -17.19
N PHE A 163 3.12 -2.71 -16.33
CA PHE A 163 4.25 -2.60 -15.42
C PHE A 163 4.33 -3.84 -14.51
N PHE A 164 3.24 -4.19 -13.81
CA PHE A 164 3.24 -5.32 -12.88
C PHE A 164 3.43 -6.65 -13.58
N GLU A 165 2.83 -6.85 -14.74
CA GLU A 165 3.05 -8.04 -15.56
C GLU A 165 4.52 -8.16 -15.96
N SER A 166 5.15 -7.06 -16.36
CA SER A 166 6.56 -7.05 -16.73
C SER A 166 7.50 -7.46 -15.60
N LEU A 167 7.19 -7.09 -14.35
CA LEU A 167 7.99 -7.46 -13.17
C LEU A 167 8.03 -8.97 -12.94
N ILE A 168 6.89 -9.62 -13.14
CA ILE A 168 6.79 -11.08 -13.00
C ILE A 168 7.44 -11.77 -14.20
N ALA A 169 7.14 -11.31 -15.42
CA ALA A 169 7.69 -11.88 -16.65
C ALA A 169 9.22 -11.76 -16.74
N SER A 170 9.79 -10.65 -16.28
CA SER A 170 11.24 -10.47 -16.22
C SER A 170 11.91 -11.23 -15.07
N GLY A 171 11.14 -11.71 -14.11
CA GLY A 171 11.66 -12.36 -12.90
C GLY A 171 12.24 -11.39 -11.88
N GLU A 172 11.90 -10.11 -11.94
CA GLU A 172 12.27 -9.15 -10.89
C GLU A 172 11.57 -9.45 -9.57
N LEU A 173 10.31 -9.90 -9.64
CA LEU A 173 9.53 -10.41 -8.50
C LEU A 173 8.88 -11.74 -8.86
N ASP A 174 8.48 -12.51 -7.85
CA ASP A 174 7.67 -13.72 -8.04
C ASP A 174 6.19 -13.45 -7.78
N PHE A 175 5.89 -12.49 -6.90
CA PHE A 175 4.54 -12.08 -6.55
C PHE A 175 4.54 -10.65 -6.00
N ILE A 176 3.36 -10.07 -5.90
CA ILE A 176 3.14 -8.77 -5.27
C ILE A 176 2.23 -8.91 -4.06
N LEU A 177 2.36 -7.98 -3.12
CA LEU A 177 1.49 -7.91 -1.94
C LEU A 177 0.76 -6.58 -1.92
N MET A 178 -0.53 -6.67 -1.68
CA MET A 178 -1.40 -5.49 -1.64
C MET A 178 -2.16 -5.45 -0.32
N ASN A 179 -2.43 -4.26 0.18
CA ASN A 179 -3.29 -4.04 1.32
C ASN A 179 -4.35 -2.98 0.98
N ARG A 180 -3.94 -1.72 0.85
CA ARG A 180 -4.88 -0.60 0.67
C ARG A 180 -5.79 -0.70 -0.56
N PRO A 181 -5.35 -1.09 -1.75
CA PRO A 181 -6.25 -1.31 -2.88
C PRO A 181 -7.33 -2.34 -2.58
N LEU A 182 -6.95 -3.48 -1.97
CA LEU A 182 -7.90 -4.54 -1.59
C LEU A 182 -8.85 -4.10 -0.46
N SER A 183 -8.40 -3.22 0.42
CA SER A 183 -9.24 -2.66 1.48
C SER A 183 -10.28 -1.67 0.95
N VAL A 184 -9.95 -0.96 -0.13
CA VAL A 184 -10.85 0.01 -0.75
C VAL A 184 -11.87 -0.66 -1.64
N ASP A 185 -11.46 -1.69 -2.36
CA ASP A 185 -12.34 -2.50 -3.22
C ASP A 185 -12.14 -3.98 -2.93
N TYR A 186 -13.08 -4.59 -2.24
CA TYR A 186 -12.99 -6.00 -1.85
C TYR A 186 -13.14 -6.96 -3.04
N ASP A 187 -13.74 -6.48 -4.15
CA ASP A 187 -13.91 -7.25 -5.38
C ASP A 187 -12.80 -6.97 -6.40
N TYR A 188 -11.73 -6.31 -5.95
CA TYR A 188 -10.62 -5.86 -6.77
C TYR A 188 -10.06 -6.95 -7.70
N LEU A 189 -9.77 -8.13 -7.13
CA LEU A 189 -9.13 -9.21 -7.90
C LEU A 189 -10.06 -9.79 -8.97
N HIS A 190 -11.34 -10.02 -8.66
CA HIS A 190 -12.31 -10.49 -9.64
C HIS A 190 -12.51 -9.46 -10.77
N LYS A 191 -12.62 -8.18 -10.42
CA LYS A 191 -12.72 -7.12 -11.44
C LYS A 191 -11.48 -7.06 -12.33
N LEU A 192 -10.30 -7.27 -11.75
CA LEU A 192 -9.06 -7.30 -12.50
C LEU A 192 -9.01 -8.51 -13.46
N GLU A 193 -9.36 -9.71 -12.96
CA GLU A 193 -9.43 -10.94 -13.76
C GLU A 193 -10.43 -10.84 -14.93
N GLU A 194 -11.56 -10.19 -14.70
CA GLU A 194 -12.61 -10.00 -15.69
C GLU A 194 -12.36 -8.82 -16.64
N GLY A 195 -11.26 -8.10 -16.46
CA GLY A 195 -10.94 -6.91 -17.26
C GLY A 195 -11.78 -5.68 -16.93
N ARG A 196 -12.51 -5.69 -15.81
CA ARG A 196 -13.36 -4.59 -15.34
C ARG A 196 -12.57 -3.57 -14.51
N ILE A 197 -11.39 -3.18 -15.01
CA ILE A 197 -10.47 -2.27 -14.33
C ILE A 197 -11.14 -0.93 -14.00
N ASP A 198 -11.97 -0.45 -14.91
CA ASP A 198 -12.69 0.81 -14.78
C ASP A 198 -13.71 0.83 -13.62
N GLU A 199 -14.14 -0.34 -13.18
CA GLU A 199 -15.06 -0.49 -12.05
C GLU A 199 -14.32 -0.63 -10.70
N ILE A 200 -13.00 -0.75 -10.71
CA ILE A 200 -12.21 -0.82 -9.48
C ILE A 200 -12.19 0.54 -8.79
N ARG A 201 -12.68 0.56 -7.56
CA ARG A 201 -12.64 1.77 -6.71
C ARG A 201 -11.18 2.06 -6.31
N PRO A 202 -10.62 3.21 -6.67
CA PRO A 202 -9.21 3.47 -6.47
C PRO A 202 -8.88 3.86 -5.02
N CYS A 203 -7.75 3.38 -4.53
CA CYS A 203 -7.11 3.92 -3.35
C CYS A 203 -6.45 5.25 -3.71
N THR A 204 -6.84 6.35 -3.06
CA THR A 204 -6.24 7.67 -3.27
C THR A 204 -4.98 7.90 -2.42
N ARG A 205 -4.50 6.90 -1.71
CA ARG A 205 -3.28 6.95 -0.88
C ARG A 205 -3.27 8.11 0.14
N CYS A 206 -4.42 8.57 0.55
CA CYS A 206 -4.59 9.70 1.47
C CYS A 206 -4.18 9.38 2.91
N MET A 207 -3.84 8.14 3.22
CA MET A 207 -3.42 7.64 4.54
C MET A 207 -4.46 7.81 5.67
N HIS A 208 -5.67 8.21 5.35
CA HIS A 208 -6.71 8.43 6.34
C HIS A 208 -6.97 7.19 7.20
N CYS A 209 -7.00 6.01 6.61
CA CYS A 209 -7.16 4.74 7.33
C CYS A 209 -6.08 4.46 8.37
N HIS A 210 -4.88 5.06 8.25
CA HIS A 210 -3.82 4.93 9.24
C HIS A 210 -3.90 5.99 10.34
N TRP A 211 -4.37 7.18 10.01
CA TRP A 211 -4.49 8.29 10.97
C TRP A 211 -5.62 8.06 11.97
N ASP A 212 -6.78 7.63 11.48
CA ASP A 212 -7.93 7.34 12.35
C ASP A 212 -7.64 6.24 13.38
N ALA A 213 -6.80 5.25 13.01
CA ALA A 213 -6.40 4.20 13.92
C ALA A 213 -5.45 4.69 15.03
N ALA A 214 -4.80 5.83 14.83
CA ALA A 214 -3.81 6.37 15.77
C ALA A 214 -4.40 7.32 16.81
N ASP A 215 -5.47 8.06 16.45
CA ASP A 215 -5.95 9.16 17.29
C ASP A 215 -6.89 8.73 18.44
N ASP A 216 -7.71 7.69 18.24
CA ASP A 216 -8.78 7.38 19.20
C ASP A 216 -8.57 6.13 20.05
N GLY A 217 -7.48 5.38 19.84
CA GLY A 217 -7.33 4.05 20.47
C GLY A 217 -8.41 3.05 20.01
N ASN A 218 -9.32 3.48 19.17
CA ASN A 218 -10.30 2.67 18.47
C ASN A 218 -9.72 2.31 17.09
N LEU A 219 -9.56 1.04 16.81
CA LEU A 219 -9.11 0.51 15.52
C LEU A 219 -10.19 0.67 14.43
N THR A 220 -10.80 1.82 14.33
CA THR A 220 -11.78 2.12 13.28
C THR A 220 -11.04 2.63 12.05
N PHE A 221 -10.65 1.71 11.20
CA PHE A 221 -10.10 2.06 9.89
C PHE A 221 -11.21 2.63 9.01
N SER A 222 -11.22 3.94 8.80
CA SER A 222 -12.14 4.56 7.85
C SER A 222 -11.45 4.85 6.51
N CYS A 223 -12.22 4.90 5.44
CA CYS A 223 -11.71 5.18 4.11
C CYS A 223 -12.44 6.39 3.51
N ARG A 224 -11.68 7.36 2.98
CA ARG A 224 -12.26 8.56 2.35
C ARG A 224 -12.93 8.28 1.01
N THR A 225 -12.57 7.19 0.36
CA THR A 225 -13.11 6.83 -0.96
C THR A 225 -14.12 5.70 -0.92
N ASN A 226 -14.23 4.99 0.21
CA ASN A 226 -15.23 3.94 0.39
C ASN A 226 -15.92 4.09 1.75
N ALA A 227 -17.11 4.64 1.75
CA ALA A 227 -17.92 4.85 2.96
C ALA A 227 -18.36 3.53 3.63
N ALA A 228 -18.38 2.43 2.91
CA ALA A 228 -18.72 1.11 3.46
C ALA A 228 -17.57 0.49 4.29
N HIS A 229 -16.34 0.96 4.12
CA HIS A 229 -15.16 0.39 4.76
C HIS A 229 -15.21 0.40 6.31
N PRO A 230 -15.66 1.47 6.99
CA PRO A 230 -15.69 1.51 8.46
C PRO A 230 -16.84 0.71 9.07
N PHE A 231 -17.94 0.50 8.33
CA PHE A 231 -19.16 -0.12 8.88
C PHE A 231 -18.95 -1.53 9.42
N ARG A 232 -18.04 -2.29 8.85
CA ARG A 232 -17.71 -3.63 9.32
C ARG A 232 -17.18 -3.66 10.74
N PHE A 233 -16.33 -2.70 11.09
CA PHE A 233 -15.70 -2.67 12.41
C PHE A 233 -16.63 -2.07 13.47
N VAL A 234 -17.41 -1.07 13.10
CA VAL A 234 -18.30 -0.35 14.03
C VAL A 234 -19.56 -1.16 14.35
N THR A 235 -20.12 -1.88 13.40
CA THR A 235 -21.38 -2.62 13.60
C THR A 235 -21.19 -4.09 13.98
N GLY A 236 -19.95 -4.60 13.95
CA GLY A 236 -19.67 -6.03 14.18
C GLY A 236 -20.24 -6.95 13.08
N GLN A 237 -20.81 -6.39 12.03
CA GLN A 237 -21.32 -7.13 10.88
C GLN A 237 -20.18 -7.55 9.97
N LEU A 238 -19.50 -8.62 10.35
CA LEU A 238 -18.46 -9.26 9.53
C LEU A 238 -19.06 -10.09 8.37
N THR A 239 -20.36 -10.09 8.22
CA THR A 239 -21.06 -10.90 7.23
C THR A 239 -21.70 -10.02 6.19
N GLY A 240 -21.45 -10.30 4.94
CA GLY A 240 -22.20 -9.74 3.85
C GLY A 240 -21.36 -8.97 2.84
N SER A 241 -21.98 -8.79 1.73
CA SER A 241 -21.54 -7.94 0.63
C SER A 241 -21.40 -6.49 1.10
N TYR A 242 -20.44 -5.78 0.51
CA TYR A 242 -20.39 -4.32 0.58
C TYR A 242 -21.43 -3.65 -0.32
N ASP A 243 -22.18 -4.47 -1.05
CA ASP A 243 -23.20 -3.98 -1.95
C ASP A 243 -24.37 -3.43 -1.13
N PRO A 244 -24.87 -2.26 -1.46
CA PRO A 244 -26.02 -1.71 -0.79
C PRO A 244 -27.24 -2.62 -1.04
N GLU A 245 -27.97 -2.95 0.01
CA GLU A 245 -29.19 -3.76 -0.13
C GLU A 245 -30.14 -3.14 -1.14
N PRO A 246 -30.74 -3.96 -2.04
CA PRO A 246 -31.74 -3.50 -2.97
C PRO A 246 -32.89 -2.77 -2.28
N ALA A 247 -33.37 -1.70 -2.87
CA ALA A 247 -34.51 -0.98 -2.33
C ALA A 247 -35.78 -1.82 -2.39
N ALA A 248 -36.54 -1.85 -1.32
CA ALA A 248 -37.84 -2.55 -1.28
C ALA A 248 -38.81 -2.01 -2.37
N THR A 249 -38.67 -0.76 -2.77
CA THR A 249 -39.46 -0.14 -3.83
C THR A 249 -38.56 0.81 -4.61
N ALA A 250 -38.46 0.63 -5.91
CA ALA A 250 -37.76 1.54 -6.81
C ALA A 250 -38.43 2.92 -6.83
N LYS A 251 -37.62 3.96 -6.81
CA LYS A 251 -38.06 5.36 -6.84
C LYS A 251 -37.33 6.13 -7.91
N ASN A 252 -37.90 7.26 -8.33
CA ASN A 252 -37.17 8.26 -9.10
C ASN A 252 -36.40 9.16 -8.12
N VAL A 253 -35.09 9.17 -8.23
CA VAL A 253 -34.19 9.97 -7.38
C VAL A 253 -33.56 11.07 -8.21
N VAL A 254 -33.64 12.28 -7.74
CA VAL A 254 -32.97 13.43 -8.35
C VAL A 254 -31.81 13.86 -7.47
N VAL A 255 -30.62 13.90 -8.06
CA VAL A 255 -29.41 14.38 -7.41
C VAL A 255 -29.01 15.70 -8.06
N VAL A 256 -28.76 16.71 -7.27
CA VAL A 256 -28.35 18.06 -7.75
C VAL A 256 -26.91 18.32 -7.31
N GLY A 257 -26.02 18.43 -8.30
CA GLY A 257 -24.58 18.62 -8.13
C GLY A 257 -23.79 17.31 -8.27
N ALA A 258 -22.86 17.28 -9.24
CA ALA A 258 -22.00 16.15 -9.54
C ALA A 258 -20.62 16.30 -8.89
N GLY A 259 -20.53 16.79 -7.67
CA GLY A 259 -19.36 16.66 -6.81
C GLY A 259 -19.27 15.25 -6.19
N PRO A 260 -18.19 14.94 -5.45
CA PRO A 260 -17.98 13.60 -4.91
C PRO A 260 -19.18 13.04 -4.13
N ALA A 261 -19.82 13.87 -3.32
CA ALA A 261 -20.98 13.46 -2.53
C ALA A 261 -22.21 13.12 -3.40
N GLY A 262 -22.48 13.96 -4.43
CA GLY A 262 -23.59 13.74 -5.35
C GLY A 262 -23.36 12.51 -6.23
N LEU A 263 -22.13 12.32 -6.72
CA LEU A 263 -21.76 11.16 -7.51
C LEU A 263 -21.89 9.84 -6.71
N GLU A 264 -21.41 9.83 -5.47
CA GLU A 264 -21.56 8.65 -4.62
C GLU A 264 -23.02 8.38 -4.25
N ALA A 265 -23.81 9.42 -3.98
CA ALA A 265 -25.24 9.28 -3.72
C ALA A 265 -25.99 8.72 -4.95
N ALA A 266 -25.67 9.22 -6.14
CA ALA A 266 -26.26 8.74 -7.39
C ALA A 266 -25.91 7.27 -7.67
N ARG A 267 -24.63 6.92 -7.51
CA ARG A 267 -24.14 5.55 -7.67
C ARG A 267 -24.87 4.58 -6.72
N VAL A 268 -24.87 4.87 -5.42
CA VAL A 268 -25.51 4.01 -4.42
C VAL A 268 -27.02 3.91 -4.67
N ALA A 269 -27.69 4.99 -5.06
CA ALA A 269 -29.10 4.94 -5.39
C ALA A 269 -29.37 4.04 -6.61
N ALA A 270 -28.54 4.13 -7.65
CA ALA A 270 -28.66 3.29 -8.84
C ALA A 270 -28.42 1.81 -8.50
N GLU A 271 -27.38 1.49 -7.75
CA GLU A 271 -27.08 0.12 -7.30
C GLU A 271 -28.21 -0.48 -6.46
N ARG A 272 -28.93 0.34 -5.70
CA ARG A 272 -30.12 -0.08 -4.97
C ARG A 272 -31.37 -0.26 -5.84
N GLY A 273 -31.27 -0.02 -7.14
CA GLY A 273 -32.36 -0.22 -8.11
C GLY A 273 -33.29 0.98 -8.29
N HIS A 274 -32.87 2.18 -7.87
CA HIS A 274 -33.61 3.41 -8.16
C HIS A 274 -33.31 3.93 -9.57
N SER A 275 -34.27 4.65 -10.17
CA SER A 275 -34.05 5.46 -11.37
C SER A 275 -33.44 6.79 -10.94
N VAL A 276 -32.20 7.08 -11.39
CA VAL A 276 -31.46 8.27 -10.93
C VAL A 276 -31.29 9.28 -12.04
N THR A 277 -31.59 10.55 -11.75
CA THR A 277 -31.28 11.67 -12.62
C THR A 277 -30.35 12.62 -11.87
N LEU A 278 -29.17 12.85 -12.42
CA LEU A 278 -28.18 13.76 -11.83
C LEU A 278 -28.09 15.03 -12.67
N TYR A 279 -28.21 16.17 -12.00
CA TYR A 279 -28.05 17.49 -12.61
C TYR A 279 -26.76 18.14 -12.16
N GLU A 280 -25.97 18.60 -13.09
CA GLU A 280 -24.76 19.39 -12.85
C GLU A 280 -24.81 20.68 -13.68
N LYS A 281 -24.44 21.80 -13.06
CA LYS A 281 -24.43 23.11 -13.73
C LYS A 281 -23.21 23.31 -14.65
N LYS A 282 -22.12 22.59 -14.38
CA LYS A 282 -20.92 22.59 -15.22
C LYS A 282 -21.02 21.53 -16.29
N GLY A 283 -20.20 21.66 -17.32
CA GLY A 283 -20.09 20.66 -18.39
C GLY A 283 -19.28 19.40 -18.03
N SER A 284 -18.84 19.27 -16.77
CA SER A 284 -18.01 18.16 -16.27
C SER A 284 -18.44 17.77 -14.87
N VAL A 285 -18.26 16.51 -14.53
CA VAL A 285 -18.47 15.96 -13.18
C VAL A 285 -17.20 16.05 -12.34
N GLY A 286 -17.30 15.77 -11.04
CA GLY A 286 -16.18 15.72 -10.10
C GLY A 286 -16.09 16.90 -9.13
N GLY A 287 -16.69 18.05 -9.46
CA GLY A 287 -16.69 19.21 -8.56
C GLY A 287 -15.29 19.60 -8.09
N LEU A 288 -15.02 19.52 -6.77
CA LEU A 288 -13.70 19.83 -6.21
C LEU A 288 -12.59 18.85 -6.61
N LEU A 289 -12.90 17.65 -7.13
CA LEU A 289 -11.88 16.74 -7.66
C LEU A 289 -11.17 17.35 -8.88
N GLU A 290 -11.77 18.29 -9.58
CA GLU A 290 -11.13 19.04 -10.68
C GLU A 290 -9.89 19.80 -10.21
N PHE A 291 -9.81 20.11 -8.92
CA PHE A 291 -8.64 20.77 -8.35
C PHE A 291 -7.34 20.00 -8.59
N ALA A 292 -7.42 18.67 -8.64
CA ALA A 292 -6.29 17.82 -8.94
C ALA A 292 -5.61 18.16 -10.27
N ASN A 293 -6.36 18.63 -11.26
CA ASN A 293 -5.83 18.99 -12.57
C ASN A 293 -4.99 20.29 -12.55
N ASN A 294 -5.13 21.08 -11.51
CA ASN A 294 -4.52 22.41 -11.40
C ASN A 294 -3.36 22.46 -10.41
N VAL A 295 -3.14 21.37 -9.68
CA VAL A 295 -2.11 21.29 -8.65
C VAL A 295 -1.14 20.16 -9.01
N LYS A 296 0.12 20.51 -9.19
CA LYS A 296 1.16 19.52 -9.46
C LYS A 296 1.38 18.61 -8.25
N GLY A 297 1.67 17.37 -8.53
CA GLY A 297 2.11 16.41 -7.53
C GLY A 297 0.99 15.50 -7.03
N PRO A 298 0.84 15.28 -5.73
CA PRO A 298 0.13 14.14 -5.12
C PRO A 298 -1.36 14.03 -5.44
N HIS A 299 -1.88 14.97 -6.20
CA HIS A 299 -3.30 15.05 -6.52
C HIS A 299 -3.72 14.18 -7.71
N GLU A 300 -2.79 13.52 -8.40
CA GLU A 300 -3.11 12.53 -9.43
C GLU A 300 -4.08 11.47 -8.94
N ASN A 301 -3.96 11.08 -7.68
CA ASN A 301 -4.87 10.12 -7.07
C ASN A 301 -6.32 10.63 -6.98
N LEU A 302 -6.52 11.94 -6.86
CA LEU A 302 -7.85 12.54 -6.94
C LEU A 302 -8.38 12.54 -8.36
N SER A 303 -7.50 12.68 -9.36
CA SER A 303 -7.86 12.53 -10.78
C SER A 303 -8.34 11.13 -11.09
N VAL A 304 -7.69 10.10 -10.53
CA VAL A 304 -8.13 8.71 -10.68
C VAL A 304 -9.49 8.48 -10.05
N LEU A 305 -9.75 9.04 -8.87
CA LEU A 305 -11.07 8.98 -8.25
C LEU A 305 -12.14 9.69 -9.09
N ARG A 306 -11.79 10.83 -9.69
CA ARG A 306 -12.66 11.53 -10.62
C ARG A 306 -12.99 10.65 -11.83
N SER A 307 -11.97 10.06 -12.46
CA SER A 307 -12.15 9.17 -13.61
C SER A 307 -13.02 7.96 -13.28
N TYR A 308 -12.90 7.41 -12.08
CA TYR A 308 -13.78 6.35 -11.60
C TYR A 308 -15.27 6.76 -11.60
N PHE A 309 -15.58 8.00 -11.21
CA PHE A 309 -16.96 8.50 -11.22
C PHE A 309 -17.45 8.93 -12.60
N GLU A 310 -16.56 9.23 -13.53
CA GLU A 310 -16.92 9.62 -14.90
C GLU A 310 -17.37 8.41 -15.78
N ARG A 311 -17.05 7.22 -15.37
CA ARG A 311 -17.35 5.95 -16.05
C ARG A 311 -18.61 5.30 -15.51
#